data_64d05119eeb8444365f8b51450c9b402
#
_entry.id   64d05119eeb8444365f8b51450c9b402
#
_cell.length_a   1.000
_cell.length_b   1.000
_cell.length_c   1.000
_cell.angle_alpha   90.00
_cell.angle_beta   90.00
_cell.angle_gamma   90.00
#
_symmetry.space_group_name_H-M   'P 1'
#
loop_
_entity.id
_entity.type
_entity.pdbx_description
1 polymer ?
#
loop_
_entity_poly.entity_id
_entity_poly.type
_entity_poly.pdbx_seq_one_letter_code
_entity_poly.pdbx_strand_id
1 'polypeptide(L)'
;MLHPALPSSPDHALWKRDFTGSSGLFGVVLDAIPEGGMDRFLGALHLFGMGFSWGGYESLLIPCDHQLTRSKDSWTASRAGPLLRIHVGLEAVSDLKAELDSAFAAMKGPA
;
A
#
# COMPACT_ATOMS: atom_id res chain seq x y z
N MET A 1 2.50 -5.17 5.82
CA MET A 1 2.86 -3.77 5.56
C MET A 1 4.37 -3.62 5.61
N LEU A 2 4.91 -2.85 4.69
CA LEU A 2 6.36 -2.63 4.57
C LEU A 2 6.70 -1.23 5.06
N HIS A 3 6.94 -1.10 6.35
CA HIS A 3 7.27 0.17 6.97
C HIS A 3 8.19 -0.07 8.18
N PRO A 4 9.35 0.61 8.27
CA PRO A 4 10.34 0.32 9.32
C PRO A 4 9.88 0.70 10.73
N ALA A 5 8.89 1.58 10.88
CA ALA A 5 8.32 1.91 12.18
C ALA A 5 7.49 0.78 12.80
N LEU A 6 7.15 -0.25 12.03
CA LEU A 6 6.41 -1.41 12.53
C LEU A 6 7.39 -2.40 13.17
N PRO A 7 7.06 -2.95 14.37
CA PRO A 7 7.92 -3.94 15.03
C PRO A 7 8.17 -5.19 14.20
N SER A 8 7.27 -5.51 13.25
CA SER A 8 7.42 -6.65 12.34
C SER A 8 8.45 -6.43 11.24
N SER A 9 8.90 -5.19 11.02
CA SER A 9 9.91 -4.91 10.00
C SER A 9 11.28 -5.43 10.44
N PRO A 10 12.04 -6.09 9.55
CA PRO A 10 13.39 -6.53 9.88
C PRO A 10 14.34 -5.38 10.21
N ASP A 11 14.05 -4.17 9.75
CA ASP A 11 14.86 -2.99 9.97
C ASP A 11 14.34 -2.08 11.10
N HIS A 12 13.34 -2.55 11.86
CA HIS A 12 12.73 -1.73 12.91
C HIS A 12 13.74 -1.23 13.95
N ALA A 13 14.68 -2.07 14.37
CA ALA A 13 15.70 -1.69 15.35
C ALA A 13 16.60 -0.56 14.84
N LEU A 14 16.99 -0.62 13.57
CA LEU A 14 17.78 0.44 12.93
C LEU A 14 16.99 1.74 12.82
N TRP A 15 15.73 1.64 12.44
CA TRP A 15 14.84 2.81 12.38
C TRP A 15 14.70 3.46 13.75
N LYS A 16 14.43 2.66 14.78
CA LYS A 16 14.26 3.17 16.15
C LYS A 16 15.53 3.84 16.67
N ARG A 17 16.70 3.32 16.30
CA ARG A 17 17.99 3.88 16.71
C ARG A 17 18.28 5.22 16.03
N ASP A 18 18.00 5.32 14.71
CA ASP A 18 18.50 6.40 13.87
C ASP A 18 17.47 7.47 13.52
N PHE A 19 16.17 7.20 13.68
CA PHE A 19 15.09 8.11 13.27
C PHE A 19 14.19 8.48 14.45
N THR A 20 13.67 9.70 14.43
CA THR A 20 12.76 10.22 15.45
C THR A 20 11.29 10.20 15.02
N GLY A 21 11.02 9.85 13.79
CA GLY A 21 9.67 9.80 13.23
C GLY A 21 9.62 8.99 11.97
N SER A 22 8.46 8.97 11.32
CA SER A 22 8.24 8.23 10.08
C SER A 22 7.36 9.01 9.12
N SER A 23 7.37 8.58 7.87
CA SER A 23 6.56 9.21 6.82
C SER A 23 5.28 8.42 6.57
N GLY A 24 4.37 9.03 5.80
CA GLY A 24 3.16 8.37 5.35
C GLY A 24 3.33 7.58 4.05
N LEU A 25 4.56 7.30 3.63
CA LEU A 25 4.84 6.52 2.42
C LEU A 25 5.25 5.10 2.81
N PHE A 26 4.50 4.10 2.33
CA PHE A 26 4.78 2.71 2.67
C PHE A 26 4.24 1.75 1.63
N GLY A 27 4.70 0.50 1.70
CA GLY A 27 4.23 -0.58 0.84
C GLY A 27 3.31 -1.53 1.58
N VAL A 28 2.41 -2.17 0.84
CA VAL A 28 1.53 -3.22 1.35
C VAL A 28 1.55 -4.39 0.37
N VAL A 29 1.89 -5.57 0.86
CA VAL A 29 1.74 -6.81 0.10
C VAL A 29 0.43 -7.45 0.54
N LEU A 30 -0.46 -7.65 -0.42
CA LEU A 30 -1.76 -8.29 -0.16
C LEU A 30 -1.65 -9.80 -0.30
N ASP A 31 -2.62 -10.50 0.28
CA ASP A 31 -2.85 -11.90 -0.06
C ASP A 31 -3.33 -12.01 -1.51
N ALA A 32 -3.39 -13.23 -2.04
CA ALA A 32 -3.92 -13.45 -3.38
C ALA A 32 -5.34 -12.91 -3.48
N ILE A 33 -5.63 -12.19 -4.57
CA ILE A 33 -6.91 -11.55 -4.78
C ILE A 33 -7.68 -12.22 -5.93
N PRO A 34 -9.02 -12.13 -5.95
CA PRO A 34 -9.81 -12.70 -7.04
C PRO A 34 -9.57 -11.97 -8.36
N GLU A 35 -9.85 -12.63 -9.45
CA GLU A 35 -9.77 -12.04 -10.79
C GLU A 35 -10.61 -10.77 -10.86
N GLY A 36 -10.04 -9.71 -11.45
CA GLY A 36 -10.67 -8.39 -11.51
C GLY A 36 -10.71 -7.63 -10.19
N GLY A 37 -10.18 -8.22 -9.10
CA GLY A 37 -10.22 -7.61 -7.77
C GLY A 37 -9.46 -6.28 -7.70
N MET A 38 -8.32 -6.19 -8.37
CA MET A 38 -7.56 -4.93 -8.37
C MET A 38 -8.32 -3.79 -9.05
N ASP A 39 -8.96 -4.08 -10.17
CA ASP A 39 -9.74 -3.05 -10.88
C ASP A 39 -10.93 -2.57 -10.05
N ARG A 40 -11.61 -3.49 -9.36
CA ARG A 40 -12.72 -3.12 -8.47
C ARG A 40 -12.23 -2.31 -7.27
N PHE A 41 -11.08 -2.68 -6.70
CA PHE A 41 -10.47 -1.95 -5.59
C PHE A 41 -10.13 -0.52 -6.01
N LEU A 42 -9.40 -0.36 -7.11
CA LEU A 42 -8.99 0.96 -7.58
C LEU A 42 -10.19 1.81 -8.00
N GLY A 43 -11.21 1.20 -8.59
CA GLY A 43 -12.43 1.89 -9.00
C GLY A 43 -13.27 2.41 -7.83
N ALA A 44 -13.09 1.86 -6.63
CA ALA A 44 -13.79 2.29 -5.43
C ALA A 44 -13.09 3.43 -4.69
N LEU A 45 -11.87 3.81 -5.11
CA LEU A 45 -11.12 4.90 -4.48
C LEU A 45 -11.55 6.26 -5.04
N HIS A 46 -11.82 7.21 -4.13
CA HIS A 46 -12.19 8.59 -4.47
C HIS A 46 -11.25 9.61 -3.83
N LEU A 47 -10.83 9.38 -2.60
CA LEU A 47 -9.86 10.23 -1.89
C LEU A 47 -8.43 9.92 -2.30
N PHE A 48 -8.11 8.62 -2.40
CA PHE A 48 -6.81 8.22 -2.91
C PHE A 48 -6.78 8.39 -4.43
N GLY A 49 -5.90 9.27 -4.90
CA GLY A 49 -5.62 9.39 -6.32
C GLY A 49 -4.62 8.34 -6.77
N MET A 50 -4.50 8.14 -8.07
CA MET A 50 -3.46 7.31 -8.67
C MET A 50 -2.38 8.21 -9.23
N GLY A 51 -1.16 8.06 -8.71
CA GLY A 51 -0.03 8.87 -9.16
C GLY A 51 1.27 8.42 -8.54
N PHE A 52 2.37 8.73 -9.21
CA PHE A 52 3.71 8.31 -8.80
C PHE A 52 4.36 9.26 -7.81
N SER A 53 3.79 10.45 -7.60
CA SER A 53 4.31 11.41 -6.63
C SER A 53 4.09 10.93 -5.20
N TRP A 54 4.78 11.54 -4.27
CA TRP A 54 4.65 11.29 -2.84
C TRP A 54 5.15 12.50 -2.06
N GLY A 55 4.79 12.58 -0.77
CA GLY A 55 5.22 13.69 0.09
C GLY A 55 4.36 14.94 -0.02
N GLY A 56 3.33 14.95 -0.87
CA GLY A 56 2.42 16.06 -1.01
C GLY A 56 1.19 15.95 -0.10
N TYR A 57 0.26 16.87 -0.28
CA TYR A 57 -0.97 16.92 0.53
C TYR A 57 -2.01 15.88 0.10
N GLU A 58 -1.90 15.36 -1.11
CA GLU A 58 -2.85 14.39 -1.65
C GLU A 58 -2.45 12.98 -1.29
N SER A 59 -3.40 12.16 -0.83
CA SER A 59 -3.17 10.73 -0.65
C SER A 59 -3.17 10.03 -2.02
N LEU A 60 -2.18 9.15 -2.22
CA LEU A 60 -1.99 8.44 -3.48
C LEU A 60 -1.81 6.95 -3.23
N LEU A 61 -2.32 6.13 -4.13
CA LEU A 61 -2.20 4.68 -4.05
C LEU A 61 -2.02 4.11 -5.46
N ILE A 62 -0.98 3.32 -5.65
CA ILE A 62 -0.73 2.67 -6.94
C ILE A 62 -0.36 1.19 -6.75
N PRO A 63 -0.78 0.31 -7.68
CA PRO A 63 -0.23 -1.04 -7.76
C PRO A 63 1.18 -0.98 -8.37
N CYS A 64 2.11 -1.75 -7.82
CA CYS A 64 3.52 -1.65 -8.16
C CYS A 64 4.13 -2.90 -8.79
N ASP A 65 3.36 -3.95 -9.03
CA ASP A 65 3.91 -5.20 -9.55
C ASP A 65 4.67 -5.01 -10.87
N HIS A 66 4.12 -4.22 -11.75
CA HIS A 66 4.72 -3.97 -13.06
C HIS A 66 5.98 -3.10 -13.00
N GLN A 67 6.27 -2.49 -11.84
CA GLN A 67 7.47 -1.67 -11.64
C GLN A 67 8.64 -2.46 -11.06
N LEU A 68 8.42 -3.71 -10.67
CA LEU A 68 9.46 -4.54 -10.10
C LEU A 68 10.38 -5.05 -11.20
N THR A 69 11.67 -4.75 -11.09
CA THR A 69 12.66 -5.10 -12.10
C THR A 69 13.78 -6.00 -11.56
N ARG A 70 13.57 -6.59 -10.39
CA ARG A 70 14.57 -7.44 -9.74
C ARG A 70 14.68 -8.78 -10.45
N SER A 71 15.88 -9.14 -10.90
CA SER A 71 16.12 -10.35 -11.68
C SER A 71 16.41 -11.59 -10.82
N LYS A 72 16.83 -11.41 -9.57
CA LYS A 72 17.21 -12.50 -8.65
C LYS A 72 16.61 -12.26 -7.28
N ASP A 73 15.29 -12.27 -7.20
CA ASP A 73 14.64 -11.87 -5.98
C ASP A 73 13.68 -12.95 -5.47
N SER A 74 14.14 -13.67 -4.46
CA SER A 74 13.30 -14.63 -3.76
C SER A 74 12.08 -13.97 -3.10
N TRP A 75 12.20 -12.68 -2.72
CA TRP A 75 11.10 -11.93 -2.15
C TRP A 75 9.93 -11.80 -3.14
N THR A 76 10.22 -11.43 -4.39
CA THR A 76 9.18 -11.33 -5.43
C THR A 76 8.49 -12.66 -5.66
N ALA A 77 9.26 -13.76 -5.68
CA ALA A 77 8.71 -15.09 -5.87
C ALA A 77 7.91 -15.60 -4.67
N SER A 78 8.23 -15.11 -3.47
CA SER A 78 7.61 -15.60 -2.23
C SER A 78 6.36 -14.83 -1.80
N ARG A 79 6.09 -13.66 -2.35
CA ARG A 79 4.92 -12.89 -1.95
C ARG A 79 3.63 -13.53 -2.50
N ALA A 80 2.59 -13.48 -1.67
CA ALA A 80 1.33 -14.17 -1.96
C ALA A 80 0.47 -13.45 -3.00
N GLY A 81 0.53 -12.12 -3.08
CA GLY A 81 -0.34 -11.32 -3.93
C GLY A 81 0.29 -10.01 -4.35
N PRO A 82 -0.52 -9.07 -4.83
CA PRO A 82 -0.01 -7.81 -5.39
C PRO A 82 0.62 -6.90 -4.34
N LEU A 83 1.52 -6.05 -4.82
CA LEU A 83 2.16 -5.00 -4.03
C LEU A 83 1.50 -3.65 -4.34
N LEU A 84 1.15 -2.93 -3.29
CA LEU A 84 0.65 -1.56 -3.38
C LEU A 84 1.66 -0.61 -2.74
N ARG A 85 1.77 0.60 -3.29
CA ARG A 85 2.44 1.71 -2.62
C ARG A 85 1.38 2.72 -2.23
N ILE A 86 1.40 3.12 -0.94
CA ILE A 86 0.46 4.08 -0.39
C ILE A 86 1.23 5.28 0.13
N HIS A 87 0.79 6.47 -0.24
CA HIS A 87 1.21 7.72 0.38
C HIS A 87 0.01 8.36 1.05
N VAL A 88 0.10 8.60 2.37
CA VAL A 88 -0.95 9.25 3.15
C VAL A 88 -0.69 10.75 3.12
N GLY A 89 -1.67 11.51 2.63
CA GLY A 89 -1.64 12.96 2.59
C GLY A 89 -2.30 13.59 3.81
N LEU A 90 -3.00 14.70 3.61
CA LEU A 90 -3.56 15.50 4.69
C LEU A 90 -5.07 15.32 4.88
N GLU A 91 -5.72 14.41 4.17
CA GLU A 91 -7.13 14.12 4.39
C GLU A 91 -7.34 13.48 5.77
N ALA A 92 -8.56 13.56 6.29
CA ALA A 92 -8.88 12.97 7.59
C ALA A 92 -8.61 11.47 7.60
N VAL A 93 -7.92 10.98 8.63
CA VAL A 93 -7.55 9.57 8.74
C VAL A 93 -8.78 8.67 8.75
N SER A 94 -9.84 9.09 9.44
CA SER A 94 -11.10 8.32 9.48
C SER A 94 -11.71 8.14 8.09
N ASP A 95 -11.64 9.17 7.25
CA ASP A 95 -12.16 9.11 5.88
C ASP A 95 -11.31 8.20 5.00
N LEU A 96 -9.99 8.28 5.12
CA LEU A 96 -9.08 7.39 4.39
C LEU A 96 -9.29 5.93 4.77
N LYS A 97 -9.46 5.65 6.05
CA LYS A 97 -9.73 4.28 6.53
C LYS A 97 -11.06 3.76 6.03
N ALA A 98 -12.11 4.58 6.07
CA ALA A 98 -13.44 4.18 5.57
C ALA A 98 -13.39 3.89 4.07
N GLU A 99 -12.66 4.68 3.30
CA GLU A 99 -12.51 4.43 1.87
C GLU A 99 -11.77 3.12 1.60
N LEU A 100 -10.68 2.86 2.32
CA LEU A 100 -9.96 1.60 2.18
C LEU A 100 -10.83 0.39 2.54
N ASP A 101 -11.64 0.47 3.60
CA ASP A 101 -12.56 -0.60 3.96
C ASP A 101 -13.55 -0.88 2.84
N SER A 102 -14.13 0.17 2.24
CA SER A 102 -15.05 0.04 1.11
C SER A 102 -14.38 -0.54 -0.12
N ALA A 103 -13.15 -0.10 -0.40
CA ALA A 103 -12.38 -0.57 -1.55
C ALA A 103 -11.99 -2.05 -1.39
N PHE A 104 -11.58 -2.47 -0.21
CA PHE A 104 -11.28 -3.87 0.07
C PHE A 104 -12.54 -4.75 -0.03
N ALA A 105 -13.68 -4.24 0.40
CA ALA A 105 -14.95 -4.96 0.20
C ALA A 105 -15.27 -5.12 -1.29
N ALA A 106 -15.07 -4.08 -2.10
CA ALA A 106 -15.28 -4.13 -3.53
C ALA A 106 -14.34 -5.11 -4.24
N MET A 107 -13.13 -5.25 -3.72
CA MET A 107 -12.12 -6.17 -4.27
C MET A 107 -12.62 -7.62 -4.28
N LYS A 108 -13.39 -8.01 -3.29
CA LYS A 108 -13.92 -9.37 -3.17
C LYS A 108 -14.98 -9.71 -4.21
N GLY A 109 -15.49 -8.70 -4.93
CA GLY A 109 -16.51 -8.86 -5.96
C GLY A 109 -17.94 -8.77 -5.41
N PRO A 110 -18.92 -8.87 -6.29
CA PRO A 110 -20.32 -8.85 -5.87
C PRO A 110 -20.61 -10.04 -4.97
N ALA A 111 -21.43 -9.80 -3.96
CA ALA A 111 -21.82 -10.82 -3.01
C ALA A 111 -22.73 -11.87 -3.66
#